data_7ed6f6ee3948fb1b6e8dac2a91ef3660
#
_entry.id   7ed6f6ee3948fb1b6e8dac2a91ef3660
#
_cell.length_a   1.000
_cell.length_b   1.000
_cell.length_c   1.000
_cell.angle_alpha   90.00
_cell.angle_beta   90.00
_cell.angle_gamma   90.00
#
_symmetry.space_group_name_H-M   'P 1'
#
loop_
_entity.id
_entity.type
_entity.pdbx_description
1 polymer ?
#
loop_
_entity_poly.entity_id
_entity_poly.type
_entity_poly.pdbx_seq_one_letter_code
_entity_poly.pdbx_strand_id
1 'polypeptide(L)'
;MTDKTPKYAYEDFTQGLKLPFGPRTITKEEIIEFAREFDPQPFHLDEEAGKASALGGLAASGWHTVSLFMRMIWDAYLKDSTSQGSPGIEFNRWKRPVLAGDTLS
;
A
#
# COMPACT_ATOMS: atom_id res chain seq x y z
N MET A 1 30.40 -0.57 -4.31
CA MET A 1 29.91 0.72 -3.82
C MET A 1 28.63 1.11 -4.56
N THR A 2 27.62 1.50 -3.84
CA THR A 2 26.34 1.86 -4.44
C THR A 2 26.39 3.27 -4.99
N ASP A 3 26.00 3.46 -6.25
CA ASP A 3 25.83 4.78 -6.83
C ASP A 3 24.67 5.49 -6.12
N LYS A 4 24.95 6.66 -5.56
CA LYS A 4 23.98 7.46 -4.82
C LYS A 4 23.36 8.58 -5.66
N THR A 5 23.67 8.64 -6.96
CA THR A 5 23.09 9.63 -7.84
C THR A 5 21.60 9.31 -8.04
N PRO A 6 20.69 10.23 -7.74
CA PRO A 6 19.28 9.99 -7.96
C PRO A 6 18.96 9.78 -9.44
N LYS A 7 18.08 8.81 -9.74
CA LYS A 7 17.63 8.54 -11.09
C LYS A 7 16.44 9.41 -11.50
N TYR A 8 15.67 9.89 -10.50
CA TYR A 8 14.42 10.59 -10.73
C TYR A 8 14.42 11.93 -10.02
N ALA A 9 14.12 12.98 -10.75
CA ALA A 9 13.91 14.32 -10.24
C ALA A 9 12.52 14.79 -10.64
N TYR A 10 12.08 15.94 -10.12
CA TYR A 10 10.76 16.50 -10.41
C TYR A 10 10.45 16.53 -11.91
N GLU A 11 11.43 16.90 -12.72
CA GLU A 11 11.27 17.05 -14.17
C GLU A 11 10.95 15.74 -14.89
N ASP A 12 11.29 14.61 -14.28
CA ASP A 12 11.03 13.29 -14.86
C ASP A 12 9.58 12.85 -14.72
N PHE A 13 8.81 13.51 -13.83
CA PHE A 13 7.43 13.14 -13.54
C PHE A 13 6.48 14.01 -14.37
N THR A 14 6.35 13.65 -15.65
CA THR A 14 5.46 14.35 -16.56
C THR A 14 4.03 13.82 -16.46
N GLN A 15 3.07 14.66 -16.84
CA GLN A 15 1.67 14.23 -16.82
C GLN A 15 1.48 13.01 -17.74
N GLY A 16 0.80 12.01 -17.25
CA GLY A 16 0.55 10.77 -17.99
C GLY A 16 1.64 9.72 -17.89
N LEU A 17 2.75 10.02 -17.20
CA LEU A 17 3.80 9.04 -16.97
C LEU A 17 3.25 7.85 -16.18
N LYS A 18 3.60 6.64 -16.60
CA LYS A 18 3.23 5.41 -15.92
C LYS A 18 4.49 4.70 -15.47
N LEU A 19 4.61 4.46 -14.17
CA LEU A 19 5.70 3.72 -13.58
C LEU A 19 5.13 2.44 -12.96
N PRO A 20 5.45 1.27 -13.51
CA PRO A 20 4.94 0.02 -12.95
C PRO A 20 5.61 -0.26 -11.60
N PHE A 21 4.86 -0.85 -10.69
CA PHE A 21 5.36 -1.28 -9.39
C PHE A 21 4.63 -2.55 -8.93
N GLY A 22 5.24 -3.24 -7.94
CA GLY A 22 4.75 -4.54 -7.52
C GLY A 22 5.24 -5.64 -8.47
N PRO A 23 4.59 -6.79 -8.53
CA PRO A 23 3.44 -7.17 -7.70
C PRO A 23 3.82 -7.44 -6.24
N ARG A 24 2.85 -7.33 -5.36
CA ARG A 24 3.01 -7.73 -3.98
C ARG A 24 1.75 -8.42 -3.48
N THR A 25 1.91 -9.63 -2.97
CA THR A 25 0.81 -10.37 -2.38
C THR A 25 0.75 -10.06 -0.89
N ILE A 26 -0.45 -9.74 -0.40
CA ILE A 26 -0.65 -9.48 1.02
C ILE A 26 -1.08 -10.77 1.71
N THR A 27 -0.44 -11.08 2.84
CA THR A 27 -0.75 -12.30 3.60
C THR A 27 -1.75 -12.01 4.70
N LYS A 28 -2.46 -13.06 5.11
CA LYS A 28 -3.35 -13.02 6.25
C LYS A 28 -2.63 -12.52 7.51
N GLU A 29 -1.44 -13.01 7.75
CA GLU A 29 -0.64 -12.68 8.93
C GLU A 29 -0.29 -11.19 8.95
N GLU A 30 0.08 -10.62 7.82
CA GLU A 30 0.37 -9.19 7.70
C GLU A 30 -0.87 -8.34 8.01
N ILE A 31 -2.03 -8.75 7.51
CA ILE A 31 -3.29 -8.03 7.73
C ILE A 31 -3.60 -7.97 9.22
N ILE A 32 -3.52 -9.11 9.89
CA ILE A 32 -3.84 -9.23 11.31
C ILE A 32 -2.84 -8.45 12.16
N GLU A 33 -1.56 -8.55 11.85
CA GLU A 33 -0.51 -7.85 12.59
C GLU A 33 -0.68 -6.34 12.54
N PHE A 34 -0.88 -5.79 11.35
CA PHE A 34 -1.12 -4.36 11.19
C PHE A 34 -2.39 -3.93 11.93
N ALA A 35 -3.46 -4.67 11.76
CA ALA A 35 -4.75 -4.32 12.35
C ALA A 35 -4.71 -4.35 13.87
N ARG A 36 -4.04 -5.34 14.43
CA ARG A 36 -3.91 -5.46 15.88
C ARG A 36 -3.28 -4.22 16.50
N GLU A 37 -2.34 -3.62 15.80
CA GLU A 37 -1.63 -2.44 16.28
C GLU A 37 -2.35 -1.13 15.97
N PHE A 38 -2.94 -1.00 14.79
CA PHE A 38 -3.42 0.30 14.29
C PHE A 38 -4.91 0.37 13.99
N ASP A 39 -5.59 -0.75 13.76
CA ASP A 39 -6.99 -0.74 13.34
C ASP A 39 -7.67 -2.06 13.73
N PRO A 40 -7.92 -2.28 15.03
CA PRO A 40 -8.35 -3.57 15.54
C PRO A 40 -9.84 -3.86 15.35
N GLN A 41 -10.40 -3.51 14.21
CA GLN A 41 -11.77 -3.87 13.86
C GLN A 41 -11.85 -5.36 13.53
N PRO A 42 -12.94 -6.07 13.94
CA PRO A 42 -13.02 -7.52 13.81
C PRO A 42 -12.77 -8.07 12.39
N PHE A 43 -13.26 -7.40 11.37
CA PHE A 43 -13.10 -7.86 9.97
C PHE A 43 -11.67 -7.69 9.44
N HIS A 44 -10.77 -7.10 10.22
CA HIS A 44 -9.33 -7.04 9.93
C HIS A 44 -8.53 -8.00 10.80
N LEU A 45 -9.15 -8.62 11.79
CA LEU A 45 -8.48 -9.47 12.76
C LEU A 45 -8.84 -10.95 12.66
N ASP A 46 -10.02 -11.28 12.13
CA ASP A 46 -10.57 -12.62 12.17
C ASP A 46 -11.25 -12.97 10.85
N GLU A 47 -10.91 -14.13 10.29
CA GLU A 47 -11.46 -14.58 9.02
C GLU A 47 -12.98 -14.73 9.05
N GLU A 48 -13.52 -15.29 10.13
CA GLU A 48 -14.97 -15.50 10.23
C GLU A 48 -15.70 -14.16 10.33
N ALA A 49 -15.18 -13.24 11.11
CA ALA A 49 -15.74 -11.88 11.20
C ALA A 49 -15.65 -11.17 9.84
N GLY A 50 -14.55 -11.35 9.12
CA GLY A 50 -14.39 -10.78 7.79
C GLY A 50 -15.41 -11.34 6.80
N LYS A 51 -15.62 -12.65 6.78
CA LYS A 51 -16.60 -13.29 5.91
C LYS A 51 -18.02 -12.86 6.23
N ALA A 52 -18.33 -12.64 7.51
CA ALA A 52 -19.64 -12.18 7.95
C ALA A 52 -19.88 -10.68 7.69
N SER A 53 -18.83 -9.93 7.36
CA SER A 53 -18.91 -8.50 7.11
C SER A 53 -19.27 -8.19 5.66
N ALA A 54 -19.59 -6.91 5.41
CA ALA A 54 -19.84 -6.42 4.06
C ALA A 54 -18.60 -6.52 3.15
N LEU A 55 -17.41 -6.72 3.73
CA LEU A 55 -16.16 -6.81 2.96
C LEU A 55 -15.96 -8.17 2.30
N GLY A 56 -16.69 -9.20 2.74
CA GLY A 56 -16.68 -10.50 2.08
C GLY A 56 -15.49 -11.41 2.39
N GLY A 57 -14.68 -11.07 3.36
CA GLY A 57 -13.51 -11.85 3.76
C GLY A 57 -12.64 -11.07 4.74
N LEU A 58 -11.53 -11.68 5.15
CA LEU A 58 -10.54 -10.99 5.96
C LEU A 58 -9.89 -9.90 5.11
N ALA A 59 -10.19 -8.66 5.43
CA ALA A 59 -9.76 -7.51 4.66
C ALA A 59 -8.64 -6.75 5.37
N ALA A 60 -7.69 -6.23 4.60
CA ALA A 60 -6.69 -5.33 5.12
C ALA A 60 -7.34 -4.01 5.51
N SER A 61 -6.85 -3.41 6.60
CA SER A 61 -7.18 -2.03 6.91
C SER A 61 -6.86 -1.15 5.70
N GLY A 62 -7.72 -0.17 5.41
CA GLY A 62 -7.43 0.79 4.33
C GLY A 62 -6.09 1.47 4.53
N TRP A 63 -5.74 1.79 5.77
CA TRP A 63 -4.44 2.39 6.09
C TRP A 63 -3.28 1.44 5.85
N HIS A 64 -3.48 0.16 6.02
CA HIS A 64 -2.50 -0.86 5.66
C HIS A 64 -2.26 -0.86 4.15
N THR A 65 -3.35 -0.83 3.37
CA THR A 65 -3.27 -0.77 1.90
C THR A 65 -2.49 0.46 1.43
N VAL A 66 -2.73 1.62 2.03
CA VAL A 66 -1.99 2.85 1.72
C VAL A 66 -0.51 2.70 2.07
N SER A 67 -0.21 2.06 3.20
CA SER A 67 1.18 1.83 3.62
C SER A 67 1.91 0.89 2.66
N LEU A 68 1.26 -0.15 2.17
CA LEU A 68 1.82 -1.05 1.16
C LEU A 68 2.08 -0.31 -0.15
N PHE A 69 1.14 0.53 -0.57
CA PHE A 69 1.29 1.37 -1.75
C PHE A 69 2.54 2.25 -1.62
N MET A 70 2.73 2.87 -0.46
CA MET A 70 3.90 3.68 -0.20
C MET A 70 5.20 2.88 -0.31
N ARG A 71 5.22 1.65 0.25
CA ARG A 71 6.38 0.78 0.17
C ARG A 71 6.68 0.36 -1.27
N MET A 72 5.64 0.08 -2.04
CA MET A 72 5.79 -0.30 -3.45
C MET A 72 6.33 0.86 -4.27
N ILE A 73 5.87 2.08 -4.01
CA ILE A 73 6.39 3.29 -4.65
C ILE A 73 7.87 3.49 -4.30
N TRP A 74 8.21 3.31 -3.05
CA TRP A 74 9.60 3.42 -2.60
C TRP A 74 10.50 2.45 -3.34
N ASP A 75 10.10 1.18 -3.41
CA ASP A 75 10.90 0.16 -4.08
C ASP A 75 11.00 0.41 -5.58
N ALA A 76 9.94 0.94 -6.20
CA ALA A 76 9.89 1.16 -7.64
C ALA A 76 10.72 2.36 -8.09
N TYR A 77 10.61 3.49 -7.41
CA TYR A 77 11.31 4.70 -7.87
C TYR A 77 11.68 5.70 -6.79
N LEU A 78 10.94 5.77 -5.69
CA LEU A 78 11.12 6.87 -4.72
C LEU A 78 12.51 6.84 -4.07
N LYS A 79 13.04 5.67 -3.79
CA LYS A 79 14.39 5.51 -3.22
C LYS A 79 15.49 6.08 -4.11
N ASP A 80 15.24 6.13 -5.43
CA ASP A 80 16.17 6.64 -6.43
C ASP A 80 15.83 8.07 -6.87
N SER A 81 15.01 8.77 -6.11
CA SER A 81 14.53 10.10 -6.45
C SER A 81 15.13 11.19 -5.57
N THR A 82 14.85 12.43 -5.94
CA THR A 82 15.24 13.62 -5.16
C THR A 82 14.16 14.01 -4.16
N SER A 83 13.21 13.11 -3.85
CA SER A 83 12.09 13.40 -2.95
C SER A 83 12.56 13.88 -1.58
N GLN A 84 11.91 14.93 -1.10
CA GLN A 84 12.13 15.51 0.24
C GLN A 84 10.89 15.33 1.13
N GLY A 85 9.95 14.50 0.70
CA GLY A 85 8.71 14.28 1.42
C GLY A 85 7.52 14.89 0.70
N SER A 86 6.36 14.77 1.31
CA SER A 86 5.11 15.29 0.77
C SER A 86 4.34 16.00 1.88
N PRO A 87 3.72 17.14 1.59
CA PRO A 87 2.89 17.83 2.59
C PRO A 87 1.54 17.15 2.82
N GLY A 88 1.15 16.23 1.94
CA GLY A 88 -0.11 15.53 2.08
C GLY A 88 -0.69 15.11 0.74
N ILE A 89 -1.91 14.65 0.80
CA ILE A 89 -2.72 14.25 -0.36
C ILE A 89 -4.08 14.94 -0.26
N GLU A 90 -4.70 15.22 -1.40
CA GLU A 90 -6.00 15.90 -1.41
C GLU A 90 -7.12 15.00 -0.93
N PHE A 91 -7.09 13.72 -1.37
CA PHE A 91 -8.05 12.72 -0.92
C PHE A 91 -7.50 11.33 -1.14
N ASN A 92 -8.09 10.36 -0.41
CA ASN A 92 -7.83 8.95 -0.59
C ASN A 92 -9.17 8.22 -0.58
N ARG A 93 -9.36 7.30 -1.52
CA ARG A 93 -10.61 6.55 -1.63
C ARG A 93 -10.30 5.07 -1.82
N TRP A 94 -10.88 4.25 -0.94
CA TRP A 94 -10.80 2.80 -1.07
C TRP A 94 -11.99 2.32 -1.89
N LYS A 95 -11.75 1.95 -3.14
CA LYS A 95 -12.83 1.56 -4.07
C LYS A 95 -13.36 0.16 -3.82
N ARG A 96 -12.51 -0.71 -3.29
CA ARG A 96 -12.87 -2.08 -2.93
C ARG A 96 -11.93 -2.59 -1.84
N PRO A 97 -12.36 -3.60 -1.04
CA PRO A 97 -11.48 -4.17 -0.02
C PRO A 97 -10.30 -4.94 -0.64
N VAL A 98 -9.19 -4.94 0.07
CA VAL A 98 -8.04 -5.79 -0.24
C VAL A 98 -8.14 -6.99 0.71
N LEU A 99 -8.30 -8.17 0.15
CA LEU A 99 -8.49 -9.40 0.93
C LEU A 99 -7.18 -10.18 1.06
N ALA A 100 -7.11 -11.03 2.08
CA ALA A 100 -5.97 -11.91 2.28
C ALA A 100 -5.72 -12.74 1.02
N GLY A 101 -4.47 -12.76 0.55
CA GLY A 101 -4.08 -13.46 -0.66
C GLY A 101 -4.13 -12.64 -1.94
N ASP A 102 -4.69 -11.42 -1.89
CA ASP A 102 -4.73 -10.55 -3.05
C ASP A 102 -3.32 -10.10 -3.45
N THR A 103 -3.13 -9.89 -4.74
CA THR A 103 -1.88 -9.37 -5.28
C THR A 103 -2.13 -7.94 -5.78
N LEU A 104 -1.29 -7.03 -5.31
CA LEU A 104 -1.37 -5.61 -5.65
C LEU A 104 -0.32 -5.24 -6.69
N SER A 105 -0.69 -4.37 -7.60
CA SER A 105 0.25 -3.84 -8.60
C SER A 105 -0.14 -2.42 -9.03
#